data_74000789cf54d5c6c11be4b677c960bd
#
_entry.id   74000789cf54d5c6c11be4b677c960bd
#
_cell.length_a   1.000
_cell.length_b   1.000
_cell.length_c   1.000
_cell.angle_alpha   90.00
_cell.angle_beta   90.00
_cell.angle_gamma   90.00
#
_symmetry.space_group_name_H-M   'P 1'
#
loop_
_entity.id
_entity.type
_entity.pdbx_description
1 polymer ?
#
loop_
_entity_poly.entity_id
_entity_poly.type
_entity_poly.pdbx_seq_one_letter_code
_entity_poly.pdbx_strand_id
1 'polypeptide(L)'
;MQCGVACLQMICKYLGREYTVDSLSKLCFATTEGVSLLGINEAANTLGLHTVCARATTDMLSNEPLPCILYWNQNHFVVLYKVKRKKKFYVADPGKGLVTYSLNEFKQHWISTSSNGEDKGIAMFLETTPAFFTYNMECEENVKEKRSFRFLFGYVKKYRKYFGQIILGLVIGSLLLLVLPFLTQSIVDVGIKNQNIGFVWLILLGQLILTISRTAIDFIRRWLLLHISLRINISLVSNFFIKLLKLPMSFFDTKLMGDLMQRMNDHSRVNNFLTQQTLNITFAMLTFVVFSVVLFFYNKLVFAIFLLGSILYGGWMTLFLKRRKVLDYELFEQQAINNNKTYEFITSMQEIKLQDCEQRRRWEWEDTQADLFGVQMKSLKLQQTQEAGSIFINEVKNIIITVVAATAVIHGQMTLGMMLAVQYIIGQLNSPVEQLMNFFYSLQDVKISLERINEIHQMDDENGKEGLQTSIEDKNDGIDIKTIMFKYDPHALRKTIDDVNIHIPQGKVTAIVGASGSGKTTLIRLMLGYYPVLEGKINIGNTDINKLNKKWWRRQCGVVMQDGVIFSE
;
A
#
# COMPACT_ATOMS: atom_id res chain seq x y z
N MET A 1 9.14 2.78 11.06
CA MET A 1 10.56 2.98 10.73
C MET A 1 10.86 4.31 10.01
N GLN A 2 9.90 4.99 9.41
CA GLN A 2 10.09 6.33 8.81
C GLN A 2 9.48 7.47 9.65
N CYS A 3 9.43 7.32 10.96
CA CYS A 3 8.79 8.31 11.86
C CYS A 3 9.43 9.69 11.73
N GLY A 4 10.77 9.79 11.63
CA GLY A 4 11.46 11.07 11.46
C GLY A 4 11.14 11.75 10.12
N VAL A 5 11.07 11.00 9.02
CA VAL A 5 10.66 11.50 7.70
C VAL A 5 9.22 12.00 7.74
N ALA A 6 8.32 11.24 8.36
CA ALA A 6 6.92 11.63 8.52
C ALA A 6 6.77 12.89 9.40
N CYS A 7 7.58 13.04 10.46
CA CYS A 7 7.60 14.24 11.27
C CYS A 7 8.04 15.47 10.45
N LEU A 8 9.10 15.35 9.65
CA LEU A 8 9.55 16.41 8.76
C LEU A 8 8.48 16.76 7.73
N GLN A 9 7.79 15.77 7.15
CA GLN A 9 6.68 15.98 6.23
C GLN A 9 5.53 16.75 6.88
N MET A 10 5.14 16.37 8.10
CA MET A 10 4.09 17.07 8.85
C MET A 10 4.43 18.53 9.09
N ILE A 11 5.67 18.82 9.44
CA ILE A 11 6.13 20.20 9.67
C ILE A 11 6.18 20.97 8.36
N CYS A 12 6.71 20.41 7.27
CA CYS A 12 6.71 21.07 5.97
C CYS A 12 5.28 21.38 5.49
N LYS A 13 4.36 20.46 5.69
CA LYS A 13 2.93 20.65 5.36
C LYS A 13 2.28 21.73 6.24
N TYR A 14 2.60 21.76 7.52
CA TYR A 14 2.14 22.83 8.43
C TYR A 14 2.67 24.21 8.00
N LEU A 15 3.90 24.28 7.50
CA LEU A 15 4.53 25.49 6.99
C LEU A 15 4.12 25.86 5.55
N GLY A 16 3.17 25.12 4.96
CA GLY A 16 2.55 25.42 3.66
C GLY A 16 3.19 24.78 2.45
N ARG A 17 4.10 23.81 2.62
CA ARG A 17 4.69 23.04 1.54
C ARG A 17 4.47 21.54 1.69
N GLU A 18 4.02 20.89 0.64
CA GLU A 18 3.86 19.43 0.60
C GLU A 18 5.03 18.78 -0.14
N TYR A 19 5.69 17.84 0.53
CA TYR A 19 6.72 16.98 -0.04
C TYR A 19 6.28 15.52 0.08
N THR A 20 6.70 14.67 -0.85
CA THR A 20 6.43 13.23 -0.78
C THR A 20 7.33 12.58 0.29
N VAL A 21 6.84 11.52 0.93
CA VAL A 21 7.64 10.75 1.90
C VAL A 21 8.90 10.19 1.24
N ASP A 22 8.79 9.75 -0.03
CA ASP A 22 9.91 9.20 -0.79
C ASP A 22 11.03 10.24 -1.04
N SER A 23 10.65 11.46 -1.44
CA SER A 23 11.60 12.56 -1.64
C SER A 23 12.31 12.94 -0.34
N LEU A 24 11.55 13.04 0.76
CA LEU A 24 12.12 13.33 2.08
C LEU A 24 12.96 12.15 2.62
N SER A 25 12.55 10.91 2.35
CA SER A 25 13.29 9.72 2.74
C SER A 25 14.68 9.66 2.10
N LYS A 26 14.78 10.06 0.83
CA LYS A 26 16.05 10.18 0.12
C LYS A 26 16.93 11.27 0.72
N LEU A 27 16.37 12.44 1.04
CA LEU A 27 17.12 13.53 1.67
C LEU A 27 17.57 13.20 3.09
N CYS A 28 16.75 12.49 3.87
CA CYS A 28 17.07 12.06 5.22
C CYS A 28 17.98 10.83 5.26
N PHE A 29 18.26 10.18 4.12
CA PHE A 29 18.98 8.90 4.03
C PHE A 29 18.40 7.83 4.99
N ALA A 30 17.09 7.60 4.86
CA ALA A 30 16.40 6.61 5.67
C ALA A 30 16.94 5.19 5.39
N THR A 31 17.40 4.51 6.44
CA THR A 31 17.89 3.12 6.38
C THR A 31 16.85 2.15 6.92
N THR A 32 17.17 0.85 6.93
CA THR A 32 16.36 -0.20 7.56
C THR A 32 16.20 -0.01 9.08
N GLU A 33 17.16 0.63 9.71
CA GLU A 33 17.14 0.95 11.15
C GLU A 33 16.36 2.24 11.48
N GLY A 34 16.02 3.04 10.45
CA GLY A 34 15.30 4.29 10.58
C GLY A 34 16.09 5.50 10.06
N VAL A 35 15.86 6.67 10.68
CA VAL A 35 16.49 7.94 10.33
C VAL A 35 17.16 8.52 11.57
N SER A 36 18.39 8.98 11.42
CA SER A 36 19.09 9.70 12.50
C SER A 36 18.57 11.13 12.65
N LEU A 37 18.69 11.71 13.85
CA LEU A 37 18.37 13.12 14.07
C LEU A 37 19.23 14.03 13.17
N LEU A 38 20.47 13.64 12.89
CA LEU A 38 21.36 14.35 11.98
C LEU A 38 20.84 14.31 10.55
N GLY A 39 20.36 13.15 10.05
CA GLY A 39 19.76 13.03 8.73
C GLY A 39 18.52 13.91 8.56
N ILE A 40 17.66 13.99 9.59
CA ILE A 40 16.51 14.91 9.59
C ILE A 40 16.97 16.36 9.55
N ASN A 41 18.00 16.70 10.34
CA ASN A 41 18.59 18.03 10.41
C ASN A 41 19.13 18.50 9.05
N GLU A 42 19.92 17.67 8.38
CA GLU A 42 20.52 18.02 7.08
C GLU A 42 19.48 18.09 5.98
N ALA A 43 18.48 17.18 5.99
CA ALA A 43 17.36 17.26 5.07
C ALA A 43 16.56 18.56 5.26
N ALA A 44 16.29 18.96 6.51
CA ALA A 44 15.60 20.21 6.82
C ALA A 44 16.39 21.43 6.35
N ASN A 45 17.71 21.44 6.58
CA ASN A 45 18.61 22.52 6.10
C ASN A 45 18.64 22.57 4.56
N THR A 46 18.69 21.42 3.88
CA THR A 46 18.63 21.36 2.41
C THR A 46 17.32 21.91 1.86
N LEU A 47 16.21 21.70 2.56
CA LEU A 47 14.91 22.27 2.23
C LEU A 47 14.82 23.78 2.51
N GLY A 48 15.83 24.38 3.14
CA GLY A 48 15.83 25.79 3.50
C GLY A 48 15.17 26.10 4.85
N LEU A 49 15.08 25.12 5.74
CA LEU A 49 14.69 25.33 7.14
C LEU A 49 15.95 25.54 7.98
N HIS A 50 15.92 26.50 8.86
CA HIS A 50 16.94 26.66 9.90
C HIS A 50 16.58 25.74 11.07
N THR A 51 17.53 24.94 11.55
CA THR A 51 17.28 23.93 12.58
C THR A 51 18.19 24.09 13.77
N VAL A 52 17.64 23.91 14.97
CA VAL A 52 18.41 23.92 16.23
C VAL A 52 18.06 22.65 17.02
N CYS A 53 19.05 21.77 17.19
CA CYS A 53 18.92 20.58 18.02
C CYS A 53 19.45 20.87 19.42
N ALA A 54 18.61 20.75 20.45
CA ALA A 54 18.97 21.03 21.81
C ALA A 54 18.41 20.01 22.82
N ARG A 55 19.08 19.91 23.96
CA ARG A 55 18.50 19.27 25.15
C ARG A 55 17.70 20.32 25.92
N ALA A 56 16.38 20.14 25.92
CA ALA A 56 15.46 21.11 26.50
C ALA A 56 14.74 20.56 27.73
N THR A 57 14.32 21.45 28.62
CA THR A 57 13.41 21.14 29.74
C THR A 57 11.95 21.33 29.28
N THR A 58 10.99 20.79 30.03
CA THR A 58 9.55 20.98 29.73
C THR A 58 9.12 22.45 29.77
N ASP A 59 9.82 23.27 30.54
CA ASP A 59 9.56 24.72 30.62
C ASP A 59 10.07 25.47 29.39
N MET A 60 11.25 25.08 28.86
CA MET A 60 11.78 25.62 27.60
C MET A 60 10.85 25.31 26.43
N LEU A 61 10.36 24.06 26.29
CA LEU A 61 9.41 23.71 25.26
C LEU A 61 8.13 24.55 25.24
N SER A 62 7.76 25.11 26.38
CA SER A 62 6.54 25.92 26.47
C SER A 62 6.73 27.37 25.99
N ASN A 63 7.97 27.82 25.87
CA ASN A 63 8.34 29.19 25.52
C ASN A 63 8.95 29.30 24.10
N GLU A 64 9.34 28.17 23.49
CA GLU A 64 9.96 28.12 22.17
C GLU A 64 8.92 28.00 21.04
N PRO A 65 9.26 28.40 19.80
CA PRO A 65 8.37 28.29 18.68
C PRO A 65 8.01 26.83 18.35
N LEU A 66 6.72 26.59 18.16
CA LEU A 66 6.17 25.29 17.77
C LEU A 66 5.67 25.36 16.31
N PRO A 67 5.70 24.27 15.54
CA PRO A 67 5.99 22.88 15.94
C PRO A 67 7.47 22.52 16.00
N CYS A 68 7.82 21.52 16.84
CA CYS A 68 9.15 20.96 16.93
C CYS A 68 9.12 19.42 16.89
N ILE A 69 10.24 18.80 16.47
CA ILE A 69 10.41 17.33 16.49
C ILE A 69 11.02 16.92 17.81
N LEU A 70 10.44 15.92 18.46
CA LEU A 70 10.92 15.36 19.72
C LEU A 70 11.42 13.94 19.52
N TYR A 71 12.51 13.59 20.19
CA TYR A 71 12.98 12.22 20.29
C TYR A 71 12.27 11.50 21.43
N TRP A 72 11.47 10.50 21.08
CA TRP A 72 10.45 9.88 21.92
C TRP A 72 10.82 8.44 22.26
N ASN A 73 10.70 8.01 23.51
CA ASN A 73 11.06 6.68 23.98
C ASN A 73 12.45 6.19 23.56
N GLN A 74 13.38 7.10 23.22
CA GLN A 74 14.73 6.82 22.73
C GLN A 74 14.83 6.00 21.44
N ASN A 75 13.72 5.81 20.73
CA ASN A 75 13.67 5.03 19.47
C ASN A 75 12.66 5.56 18.45
N HIS A 76 11.96 6.64 18.73
CA HIS A 76 10.86 7.17 17.90
C HIS A 76 10.93 8.69 17.77
N PHE A 77 10.33 9.25 16.71
CA PHE A 77 10.19 10.69 16.54
C PHE A 77 8.73 11.07 16.47
N VAL A 78 8.38 12.19 17.13
CA VAL A 78 7.03 12.76 17.14
C VAL A 78 7.09 14.28 17.00
N VAL A 79 6.00 14.91 16.59
CA VAL A 79 5.90 16.37 16.47
C VAL A 79 5.07 16.92 17.62
N LEU A 80 5.67 17.82 18.42
CA LEU A 80 4.94 18.64 19.38
C LEU A 80 4.43 19.90 18.67
N TYR A 81 3.12 20.06 18.55
CA TYR A 81 2.55 21.20 17.83
C TYR A 81 1.82 22.21 18.71
N LYS A 82 1.53 21.89 19.98
CA LYS A 82 0.87 22.82 20.89
C LYS A 82 1.10 22.42 22.35
N VAL A 83 1.33 23.43 23.22
CA VAL A 83 1.35 23.29 24.67
C VAL A 83 0.27 24.17 25.27
N LYS A 84 -0.54 23.66 26.20
CA LYS A 84 -1.59 24.44 26.88
C LYS A 84 -1.35 24.48 28.39
N ARG A 85 -1.16 25.69 28.92
CA ARG A 85 -0.97 25.97 30.36
C ARG A 85 0.12 25.13 31.04
N LYS A 86 1.18 24.75 30.32
CA LYS A 86 2.27 23.86 30.78
C LYS A 86 1.81 22.51 31.38
N LYS A 87 0.56 22.12 31.16
CA LYS A 87 -0.05 20.89 31.74
C LYS A 87 -0.51 19.89 30.69
N LYS A 88 -0.79 20.34 29.45
CA LYS A 88 -1.26 19.46 28.35
C LYS A 88 -0.37 19.68 27.14
N PHE A 89 0.17 18.58 26.63
CA PHE A 89 1.06 18.53 25.50
C PHE A 89 0.34 17.84 24.34
N TYR A 90 0.22 18.51 23.21
CA TYR A 90 -0.45 18.02 22.00
C TYR A 90 0.60 17.54 21.03
N VAL A 91 0.63 16.24 20.82
CA VAL A 91 1.66 15.56 20.03
C VAL A 91 1.00 14.93 18.81
N ALA A 92 1.59 15.15 17.64
CA ALA A 92 1.27 14.40 16.41
C ALA A 92 2.29 13.27 16.27
N ASP A 93 1.84 12.07 16.52
CA ASP A 93 2.63 10.85 16.41
C ASP A 93 2.36 10.19 15.05
N PRO A 94 3.37 9.92 14.21
CA PRO A 94 3.18 9.25 12.93
C PRO A 94 2.47 7.91 13.02
N GLY A 95 2.66 7.17 14.13
CA GLY A 95 2.05 5.86 14.33
C GLY A 95 0.69 5.89 15.05
N LYS A 96 0.42 6.91 15.88
CA LYS A 96 -0.79 6.97 16.73
C LYS A 96 -1.74 8.11 16.37
N GLY A 97 -1.33 9.03 15.49
CA GLY A 97 -2.10 10.23 15.13
C GLY A 97 -1.98 11.36 16.18
N LEU A 98 -3.03 12.15 16.34
CA LEU A 98 -3.05 13.27 17.26
C LEU A 98 -3.37 12.80 18.69
N VAL A 99 -2.40 12.87 19.58
CA VAL A 99 -2.51 12.44 20.99
C VAL A 99 -2.29 13.60 21.93
N THR A 100 -2.97 13.60 23.05
CA THR A 100 -2.79 14.61 24.11
C THR A 100 -2.28 13.92 25.37
N TYR A 101 -1.13 14.35 25.85
CA TYR A 101 -0.50 13.83 27.07
C TYR A 101 -0.61 14.83 28.23
N SER A 102 -0.75 14.28 29.44
CA SER A 102 -0.53 15.05 30.69
C SER A 102 0.97 15.29 30.88
N LEU A 103 1.35 16.22 31.79
CA LEU A 103 2.75 16.53 32.07
C LEU A 103 3.56 15.29 32.52
N ASN A 104 2.96 14.43 33.36
CA ASN A 104 3.67 13.25 33.89
C ASN A 104 3.86 12.17 32.80
N GLU A 105 2.83 11.89 32.00
CA GLU A 105 2.92 10.97 30.87
C GLU A 105 3.92 11.47 29.82
N PHE A 106 3.87 12.77 29.50
CA PHE A 106 4.81 13.38 28.55
C PHE A 106 6.27 13.23 29.02
N LYS A 107 6.53 13.50 30.32
CA LYS A 107 7.86 13.35 30.90
C LYS A 107 8.36 11.90 30.82
N GLN A 108 7.52 10.92 31.11
CA GLN A 108 7.89 9.50 31.06
C GLN A 108 8.38 9.06 29.66
N HIS A 109 7.80 9.63 28.62
CA HIS A 109 8.14 9.27 27.24
C HIS A 109 9.27 10.10 26.62
N TRP A 110 9.42 11.37 27.02
CA TRP A 110 10.32 12.29 26.35
C TRP A 110 11.67 12.48 27.05
N ILE A 111 11.72 12.39 28.38
CA ILE A 111 12.95 12.60 29.12
C ILE A 111 13.94 11.49 28.83
N SER A 112 15.14 11.89 28.40
CA SER A 112 16.23 10.95 28.07
C SER A 112 17.42 11.06 29.00
N THR A 113 17.56 12.17 29.74
CA THR A 113 18.71 12.43 30.61
C THR A 113 18.30 13.31 31.78
N SER A 114 18.86 13.05 32.97
CA SER A 114 18.82 13.97 34.11
C SER A 114 20.23 14.51 34.36
N SER A 115 20.42 15.82 34.29
CA SER A 115 21.71 16.48 34.46
C SER A 115 21.52 17.69 35.36
N ASN A 116 22.33 17.82 36.41
CA ASN A 116 22.27 18.90 37.40
C ASN A 116 20.90 19.04 38.11
N GLY A 117 20.19 17.91 38.32
CA GLY A 117 18.87 17.92 38.95
C GLY A 117 17.73 18.37 38.05
N GLU A 118 17.98 18.60 36.77
CA GLU A 118 16.96 18.93 35.76
C GLU A 118 16.75 17.78 34.78
N ASP A 119 15.49 17.44 34.54
CA ASP A 119 15.06 16.46 33.56
C ASP A 119 15.05 17.07 32.16
N LYS A 120 15.84 16.52 31.24
CA LYS A 120 16.00 17.02 29.85
C LYS A 120 15.69 15.96 28.82
N GLY A 121 15.02 16.36 27.75
CA GLY A 121 14.79 15.56 26.54
C GLY A 121 15.38 16.25 25.31
N ILE A 122 15.48 15.50 24.21
CA ILE A 122 16.02 16.01 22.94
C ILE A 122 14.86 16.59 22.11
N ALA A 123 15.05 17.82 21.64
CA ALA A 123 14.12 18.51 20.74
C ALA A 123 14.88 19.14 19.57
N MET A 124 14.26 19.12 18.38
CA MET A 124 14.72 19.84 17.20
C MET A 124 13.67 20.91 16.86
N PHE A 125 14.09 22.16 16.94
CA PHE A 125 13.29 23.33 16.55
C PHE A 125 13.58 23.66 15.09
N LEU A 126 12.54 24.07 14.35
CA LEU A 126 12.63 24.37 12.92
C LEU A 126 11.99 25.73 12.64
N GLU A 127 12.72 26.56 11.92
CA GLU A 127 12.26 27.87 11.47
C GLU A 127 12.39 28.00 9.95
N THR A 128 11.46 28.69 9.33
CA THR A 128 11.50 28.92 7.88
C THR A 128 12.50 30.00 7.52
N THR A 129 13.31 29.75 6.50
CA THR A 129 14.10 30.80 5.85
C THR A 129 13.46 31.17 4.49
N PRO A 130 13.82 32.31 3.88
CA PRO A 130 13.36 32.64 2.52
C PRO A 130 13.66 31.54 1.48
N ALA A 131 14.76 30.80 1.69
CA ALA A 131 15.15 29.67 0.83
C ALA A 131 14.11 28.53 0.85
N PHE A 132 13.41 28.31 1.98
CA PHE A 132 12.36 27.30 2.08
C PHE A 132 11.24 27.51 1.07
N PHE A 133 10.87 28.75 0.78
CA PHE A 133 9.80 29.09 -0.16
C PHE A 133 10.26 29.12 -1.61
N THR A 134 11.57 29.28 -1.86
CA THR A 134 12.15 29.31 -3.22
C THR A 134 12.73 27.96 -3.67
N TYR A 135 12.96 27.03 -2.75
CA TYR A 135 13.50 25.71 -3.06
C TYR A 135 12.50 24.90 -3.89
N ASN A 136 12.74 24.80 -5.17
CA ASN A 136 11.94 23.98 -6.09
C ASN A 136 12.54 22.56 -6.12
N MET A 137 12.08 21.72 -5.23
CA MET A 137 12.03 20.30 -5.55
C MET A 137 10.94 20.17 -6.61
N GLU A 138 11.28 19.72 -7.82
CA GLU A 138 10.30 19.53 -8.89
C GLU A 138 9.11 18.74 -8.33
N CYS A 139 7.97 19.41 -8.19
CA CYS A 139 6.72 18.79 -7.78
C CYS A 139 6.25 17.90 -8.93
N GLU A 140 6.78 16.69 -9.01
CA GLU A 140 6.30 15.67 -9.95
C GLU A 140 4.87 15.18 -9.61
N GLU A 141 4.19 15.76 -8.62
CA GLU A 141 2.95 15.24 -8.06
C GLU A 141 1.78 15.20 -9.03
N ASN A 142 1.66 16.17 -9.93
CA ASN A 142 0.52 16.22 -10.88
C ASN A 142 0.64 15.25 -12.07
N VAL A 143 1.82 14.69 -12.31
CA VAL A 143 2.05 13.71 -13.40
C VAL A 143 1.88 12.27 -12.88
N LYS A 144 2.05 12.03 -11.57
CA LYS A 144 2.10 10.70 -10.95
C LYS A 144 0.71 10.04 -10.82
N GLU A 145 -0.33 10.76 -10.45
CA GLU A 145 -1.67 10.16 -10.29
C GLU A 145 -2.27 9.64 -11.60
N LYS A 146 -2.09 10.37 -12.71
CA LYS A 146 -2.63 9.94 -14.02
C LYS A 146 -1.90 8.75 -14.63
N ARG A 147 -0.64 8.48 -14.27
CA ARG A 147 0.13 7.36 -14.81
C ARG A 147 -0.22 6.02 -14.16
N SER A 148 -0.60 5.98 -12.88
CA SER A 148 -0.90 4.74 -12.15
C SER A 148 -2.03 3.93 -12.78
N PHE A 149 -3.18 4.53 -13.03
CA PHE A 149 -4.31 3.83 -13.67
C PHE A 149 -4.07 3.54 -15.16
N ARG A 150 -3.33 4.42 -15.87
CA ARG A 150 -3.01 4.20 -17.29
C ARG A 150 -2.14 2.97 -17.52
N PHE A 151 -1.24 2.67 -16.60
CA PHE A 151 -0.43 1.45 -16.63
C PHE A 151 -1.31 0.19 -16.56
N LEU A 152 -2.32 0.18 -15.69
CA LEU A 152 -3.26 -0.93 -15.55
C LEU A 152 -4.11 -1.16 -16.81
N PHE A 153 -4.57 -0.09 -17.47
CA PHE A 153 -5.31 -0.19 -18.73
C PHE A 153 -4.51 -0.89 -19.85
N GLY A 154 -3.18 -0.79 -19.82
CA GLY A 154 -2.30 -1.51 -20.74
C GLY A 154 -2.49 -3.02 -20.70
N TYR A 155 -2.65 -3.59 -19.48
CA TYR A 155 -2.89 -5.03 -19.30
C TYR A 155 -4.28 -5.44 -19.79
N VAL A 156 -5.31 -4.67 -19.50
CA VAL A 156 -6.69 -4.93 -19.96
C VAL A 156 -6.77 -4.91 -21.49
N LYS A 157 -6.10 -3.96 -22.15
CA LYS A 157 -6.09 -3.82 -23.61
C LYS A 157 -5.54 -5.07 -24.30
N LYS A 158 -4.54 -5.75 -23.71
CA LYS A 158 -3.94 -6.97 -24.25
C LYS A 158 -4.94 -8.13 -24.32
N TYR A 159 -5.91 -8.18 -23.38
CA TYR A 159 -6.90 -9.26 -23.27
C TYR A 159 -8.31 -8.86 -23.69
N ARG A 160 -8.46 -7.79 -24.49
CA ARG A 160 -9.76 -7.21 -24.91
C ARG A 160 -10.77 -8.21 -25.48
N LYS A 161 -10.31 -9.25 -26.20
CA LYS A 161 -11.19 -10.28 -26.77
C LYS A 161 -11.89 -11.11 -25.67
N TYR A 162 -11.15 -11.52 -24.65
CA TYR A 162 -11.69 -12.28 -23.54
C TYR A 162 -12.61 -11.41 -22.65
N PHE A 163 -12.24 -10.15 -22.41
CA PHE A 163 -13.14 -9.20 -21.74
C PHE A 163 -14.43 -9.00 -22.52
N GLY A 164 -14.38 -8.92 -23.85
CA GLY A 164 -15.56 -8.86 -24.70
C GLY A 164 -16.47 -10.09 -24.55
N GLN A 165 -15.92 -11.29 -24.50
CA GLN A 165 -16.66 -12.52 -24.28
C GLN A 165 -17.32 -12.55 -22.89
N ILE A 166 -16.61 -12.08 -21.85
CA ILE A 166 -17.16 -11.98 -20.50
C ILE A 166 -18.31 -10.98 -20.47
N ILE A 167 -18.16 -9.79 -21.08
CA ILE A 167 -19.21 -8.78 -21.16
C ILE A 167 -20.42 -9.32 -21.91
N LEU A 168 -20.23 -10.04 -23.01
CA LEU A 168 -21.32 -10.68 -23.72
C LEU A 168 -22.06 -11.69 -22.83
N GLY A 169 -21.33 -12.53 -22.11
CA GLY A 169 -21.91 -13.46 -21.11
C GLY A 169 -22.67 -12.73 -20.00
N LEU A 170 -22.18 -11.59 -19.54
CA LEU A 170 -22.87 -10.75 -18.54
C LEU A 170 -24.20 -10.20 -19.08
N VAL A 171 -24.21 -9.70 -20.32
CA VAL A 171 -25.44 -9.18 -20.96
C VAL A 171 -26.45 -10.30 -21.14
N ILE A 172 -26.05 -11.45 -21.67
CA ILE A 172 -26.95 -12.61 -21.85
C ILE A 172 -27.47 -13.08 -20.49
N GLY A 173 -26.60 -13.21 -19.48
CA GLY A 173 -26.97 -13.62 -18.13
C GLY A 173 -27.97 -12.65 -17.47
N SER A 174 -27.82 -11.33 -17.67
CA SER A 174 -28.76 -10.34 -17.15
C SER A 174 -30.11 -10.37 -17.87
N LEU A 175 -30.12 -10.63 -19.18
CA LEU A 175 -31.36 -10.80 -19.94
C LEU A 175 -32.13 -12.06 -19.52
N LEU A 176 -31.44 -13.18 -19.28
CA LEU A 176 -32.07 -14.39 -18.76
C LEU A 176 -32.66 -14.15 -17.33
N LEU A 177 -31.92 -13.39 -16.51
CA LEU A 177 -32.40 -13.04 -15.16
C LEU A 177 -33.65 -12.18 -15.20
N LEU A 178 -33.78 -11.29 -16.19
CA LEU A 178 -34.92 -10.41 -16.37
C LEU A 178 -36.24 -11.18 -16.60
N VAL A 179 -36.18 -12.36 -17.22
CA VAL A 179 -37.37 -13.16 -17.52
C VAL A 179 -38.00 -13.78 -16.25
N LEU A 180 -37.18 -14.08 -15.22
CA LEU A 180 -37.64 -14.80 -14.02
C LEU A 180 -38.78 -14.11 -13.24
N PRO A 181 -38.80 -12.79 -12.98
CA PRO A 181 -39.90 -12.12 -12.31
C PRO A 181 -41.22 -12.27 -13.06
N PHE A 182 -41.18 -12.16 -14.39
CA PHE A 182 -42.40 -12.33 -15.23
C PHE A 182 -42.93 -13.75 -15.22
N LEU A 183 -42.06 -14.75 -15.20
CA LEU A 183 -42.49 -16.15 -15.03
C LEU A 183 -43.12 -16.40 -13.66
N THR A 184 -42.54 -15.82 -12.59
CA THR A 184 -43.08 -15.90 -11.24
C THR A 184 -44.45 -15.24 -11.18
N GLN A 185 -44.62 -14.07 -11.78
CA GLN A 185 -45.91 -13.39 -11.92
C GLN A 185 -46.93 -14.28 -12.66
N SER A 186 -46.54 -14.87 -13.80
CA SER A 186 -47.43 -15.70 -14.62
C SER A 186 -47.90 -16.98 -13.90
N ILE A 187 -47.07 -17.58 -13.04
CA ILE A 187 -47.52 -18.72 -12.19
C ILE A 187 -48.72 -18.32 -11.35
N VAL A 188 -48.68 -17.14 -10.72
CA VAL A 188 -49.71 -16.71 -9.78
C VAL A 188 -50.96 -16.19 -10.52
N ASP A 189 -50.75 -15.28 -11.48
CA ASP A 189 -51.83 -14.55 -12.14
C ASP A 189 -52.62 -15.42 -13.13
N VAL A 190 -51.94 -16.40 -13.76
CA VAL A 190 -52.55 -17.26 -14.77
C VAL A 190 -52.68 -18.70 -14.26
N GLY A 191 -51.61 -19.27 -13.70
CA GLY A 191 -51.58 -20.67 -13.29
C GLY A 191 -52.50 -20.93 -12.09
N ILE A 192 -52.30 -20.21 -11.00
CA ILE A 192 -53.06 -20.41 -9.74
C ILE A 192 -54.49 -19.87 -9.88
N LYS A 193 -54.64 -18.65 -10.43
CA LYS A 193 -55.96 -18.02 -10.56
C LYS A 193 -56.91 -18.83 -11.44
N ASN A 194 -56.39 -19.44 -12.52
CA ASN A 194 -57.18 -20.27 -13.45
C ASN A 194 -57.16 -21.76 -13.09
N GLN A 195 -56.54 -22.14 -11.95
CA GLN A 195 -56.41 -23.53 -11.51
C GLN A 195 -55.78 -24.46 -12.54
N ASN A 196 -54.89 -23.94 -13.38
CA ASN A 196 -54.29 -24.69 -14.51
C ASN A 196 -52.89 -25.25 -14.10
N ILE A 197 -52.89 -26.46 -13.56
CA ILE A 197 -51.67 -27.16 -13.13
C ILE A 197 -50.72 -27.41 -14.29
N GLY A 198 -51.22 -27.72 -15.51
CA GLY A 198 -50.38 -27.93 -16.69
C GLY A 198 -49.58 -26.70 -17.06
N PHE A 199 -50.17 -25.50 -16.98
CA PHE A 199 -49.48 -24.24 -17.19
C PHE A 199 -48.40 -23.98 -16.15
N VAL A 200 -48.66 -24.31 -14.87
CA VAL A 200 -47.65 -24.20 -13.82
C VAL A 200 -46.44 -25.08 -14.08
N TRP A 201 -46.67 -26.34 -14.47
CA TRP A 201 -45.57 -27.25 -14.82
C TRP A 201 -44.76 -26.76 -16.03
N LEU A 202 -45.39 -26.19 -17.03
CA LEU A 202 -44.74 -25.63 -18.20
C LEU A 202 -43.82 -24.45 -17.83
N ILE A 203 -44.30 -23.53 -16.95
CA ILE A 203 -43.48 -22.40 -16.50
C ILE A 203 -42.32 -22.88 -15.61
N LEU A 204 -42.57 -23.84 -14.69
CA LEU A 204 -41.51 -24.41 -13.86
C LEU A 204 -40.39 -25.04 -14.72
N LEU A 205 -40.76 -25.75 -15.77
CA LEU A 205 -39.80 -26.31 -16.73
C LEU A 205 -39.01 -25.18 -17.43
N GLY A 206 -39.68 -24.10 -17.82
CA GLY A 206 -39.05 -22.92 -18.39
C GLY A 206 -38.07 -22.26 -17.40
N GLN A 207 -38.46 -22.11 -16.12
CA GLN A 207 -37.56 -21.59 -15.08
C GLN A 207 -36.36 -22.49 -14.83
N LEU A 208 -36.53 -23.80 -14.88
CA LEU A 208 -35.47 -24.79 -14.74
C LEU A 208 -34.43 -24.64 -15.89
N ILE A 209 -34.92 -24.56 -17.14
CA ILE A 209 -34.07 -24.39 -18.33
C ILE A 209 -33.30 -23.08 -18.23
N LEU A 210 -33.97 -21.97 -17.87
CA LEU A 210 -33.32 -20.65 -17.69
C LEU A 210 -32.25 -20.69 -16.59
N THR A 211 -32.52 -21.37 -15.48
CA THR A 211 -31.58 -21.51 -14.37
C THR A 211 -30.36 -22.31 -14.78
N ILE A 212 -30.53 -23.43 -15.47
CA ILE A 212 -29.43 -24.23 -16.00
C ILE A 212 -28.59 -23.41 -16.99
N SER A 213 -29.26 -22.73 -17.95
CA SER A 213 -28.58 -21.90 -18.96
C SER A 213 -27.76 -20.77 -18.29
N ARG A 214 -28.32 -20.08 -17.29
CA ARG A 214 -27.63 -19.06 -16.53
C ARG A 214 -26.43 -19.64 -15.77
N THR A 215 -26.61 -20.77 -15.10
CA THR A 215 -25.53 -21.44 -14.35
C THR A 215 -24.40 -21.85 -15.29
N ALA A 216 -24.69 -22.35 -16.48
CA ALA A 216 -23.70 -22.70 -17.49
C ALA A 216 -22.92 -21.45 -17.96
N ILE A 217 -23.62 -20.33 -18.23
CA ILE A 217 -22.97 -19.06 -18.59
C ILE A 217 -22.07 -18.55 -17.46
N ASP A 218 -22.54 -18.59 -16.20
CA ASP A 218 -21.76 -18.18 -15.04
C ASP A 218 -20.53 -19.06 -14.83
N PHE A 219 -20.62 -20.35 -15.11
CA PHE A 219 -19.49 -21.28 -15.03
C PHE A 219 -18.42 -20.95 -16.09
N ILE A 220 -18.82 -20.77 -17.34
CA ILE A 220 -17.92 -20.39 -18.44
C ILE A 220 -17.26 -19.04 -18.12
N ARG A 221 -18.03 -18.07 -17.64
CA ARG A 221 -17.52 -16.75 -17.24
C ARG A 221 -16.46 -16.84 -16.16
N ARG A 222 -16.72 -17.60 -15.07
CA ARG A 222 -15.76 -17.79 -13.97
C ARG A 222 -14.47 -18.47 -14.45
N TRP A 223 -14.58 -19.42 -15.35
CA TRP A 223 -13.42 -20.09 -15.94
C TRP A 223 -12.56 -19.14 -16.79
N LEU A 224 -13.19 -18.35 -17.68
CA LEU A 224 -12.51 -17.30 -18.45
C LEU A 224 -11.84 -16.26 -17.55
N LEU A 225 -12.53 -15.84 -16.50
CA LEU A 225 -12.05 -14.86 -15.54
C LEU A 225 -10.83 -15.38 -14.79
N LEU A 226 -10.85 -16.63 -14.32
CA LEU A 226 -9.70 -17.25 -13.66
C LEU A 226 -8.49 -17.31 -14.59
N HIS A 227 -8.71 -17.72 -15.84
CA HIS A 227 -7.64 -17.81 -16.85
C HIS A 227 -6.98 -16.44 -17.10
N ILE A 228 -7.76 -15.37 -17.23
CA ILE A 228 -7.24 -14.00 -17.42
C ILE A 228 -6.53 -13.53 -16.15
N SER A 229 -7.13 -13.75 -14.99
CA SER A 229 -6.59 -13.34 -13.70
C SER A 229 -5.20 -13.92 -13.45
N LEU A 230 -5.02 -15.22 -13.69
CA LEU A 230 -3.72 -15.87 -13.54
C LEU A 230 -2.67 -15.30 -14.51
N ARG A 231 -3.02 -15.06 -15.77
CA ARG A 231 -2.09 -14.47 -16.75
C ARG A 231 -1.70 -13.03 -16.41
N ILE A 232 -2.65 -12.23 -15.97
CA ILE A 232 -2.37 -10.85 -15.52
C ILE A 232 -1.48 -10.87 -14.29
N ASN A 233 -1.77 -11.73 -13.30
CA ASN A 233 -0.98 -11.86 -12.09
C ASN A 233 0.47 -12.25 -12.38
N ILE A 234 0.68 -13.29 -13.21
CA ILE A 234 2.02 -13.70 -13.62
C ILE A 234 2.76 -12.55 -14.31
N SER A 235 2.08 -11.82 -15.20
CA SER A 235 2.70 -10.69 -15.91
C SER A 235 3.04 -9.52 -14.97
N LEU A 236 2.17 -9.20 -14.00
CA LEU A 236 2.42 -8.15 -13.02
C LEU A 236 3.61 -8.49 -12.11
N VAL A 237 3.60 -9.70 -11.54
CA VAL A 237 4.67 -10.16 -10.64
C VAL A 237 6.00 -10.31 -11.39
N SER A 238 5.97 -10.85 -12.62
CA SER A 238 7.16 -10.95 -13.46
C SER A 238 7.77 -9.58 -13.79
N ASN A 239 6.95 -8.59 -14.16
CA ASN A 239 7.43 -7.24 -14.42
C ASN A 239 8.01 -6.58 -13.15
N PHE A 240 7.43 -6.86 -12.00
CA PHE A 240 7.96 -6.40 -10.72
C PHE A 240 9.35 -7.01 -10.44
N PHE A 241 9.52 -8.32 -10.61
CA PHE A 241 10.83 -8.95 -10.47
C PHE A 241 11.86 -8.42 -11.48
N ILE A 242 11.45 -8.24 -12.75
CA ILE A 242 12.32 -7.63 -13.76
C ILE A 242 12.79 -6.24 -13.31
N LYS A 243 11.90 -5.45 -12.70
CA LYS A 243 12.26 -4.13 -12.16
C LYS A 243 13.18 -4.25 -10.95
N LEU A 244 12.87 -5.13 -9.99
CA LEU A 244 13.74 -5.37 -8.82
C LEU A 244 15.18 -5.75 -9.25
N LEU A 245 15.31 -6.66 -10.23
CA LEU A 245 16.62 -7.09 -10.74
C LEU A 245 17.41 -5.99 -11.44
N LYS A 246 16.78 -4.86 -11.76
CA LYS A 246 17.43 -3.69 -12.36
C LYS A 246 17.82 -2.62 -11.34
N LEU A 247 17.34 -2.72 -10.10
CA LEU A 247 17.63 -1.73 -9.07
C LEU A 247 19.06 -1.87 -8.55
N PRO A 248 19.67 -0.75 -8.09
CA PRO A 248 21.00 -0.76 -7.49
C PRO A 248 21.01 -1.50 -6.14
N MET A 249 22.18 -2.00 -5.74
CA MET A 249 22.34 -2.76 -4.49
C MET A 249 21.97 -1.94 -3.25
N SER A 250 22.22 -0.64 -3.26
CA SER A 250 21.85 0.28 -2.18
C SER A 250 20.35 0.28 -1.82
N PHE A 251 19.49 -0.06 -2.78
CA PHE A 251 18.07 -0.24 -2.52
C PHE A 251 17.80 -1.41 -1.56
N PHE A 252 18.47 -2.53 -1.77
CA PHE A 252 18.28 -3.74 -0.95
C PHE A 252 18.85 -3.59 0.45
N ASP A 253 19.89 -2.77 0.61
CA ASP A 253 20.43 -2.45 1.94
C ASP A 253 19.50 -1.56 2.77
N THR A 254 18.63 -0.79 2.11
CA THR A 254 17.72 0.16 2.78
C THR A 254 16.30 -0.37 3.00
N LYS A 255 15.93 -1.49 2.37
CA LYS A 255 14.56 -2.04 2.44
C LYS A 255 14.54 -3.38 3.16
N LEU A 256 13.58 -3.53 4.08
CA LEU A 256 13.35 -4.80 4.77
C LEU A 256 12.71 -5.82 3.83
N MET A 257 13.08 -7.08 3.97
CA MET A 257 12.51 -8.18 3.18
C MET A 257 10.98 -8.28 3.34
N GLY A 258 10.48 -8.05 4.56
CA GLY A 258 9.03 -8.04 4.83
C GLY A 258 8.27 -6.95 4.06
N ASP A 259 8.89 -5.78 3.83
CA ASP A 259 8.29 -4.71 3.00
C ASP A 259 8.18 -5.16 1.53
N LEU A 260 9.22 -5.81 1.00
CA LEU A 260 9.19 -6.35 -0.36
C LEU A 260 8.15 -7.47 -0.53
N MET A 261 8.04 -8.38 0.44
CA MET A 261 6.99 -9.40 0.46
C MET A 261 5.59 -8.80 0.51
N GLN A 262 5.40 -7.75 1.30
CA GLN A 262 4.12 -7.04 1.37
C GLN A 262 3.76 -6.38 0.02
N ARG A 263 4.73 -5.81 -0.69
CA ARG A 263 4.53 -5.25 -2.03
C ARG A 263 4.18 -6.33 -3.07
N MET A 264 4.69 -7.55 -2.90
CA MET A 264 4.24 -8.70 -3.71
C MET A 264 2.76 -9.03 -3.45
N ASN A 265 2.30 -8.97 -2.20
CA ASN A 265 0.89 -9.17 -1.86
C ASN A 265 0.00 -8.04 -2.43
N ASP A 266 0.51 -6.83 -2.54
CA ASP A 266 -0.19 -5.71 -3.18
C ASP A 266 -0.50 -5.98 -4.67
N HIS A 267 0.34 -6.74 -5.39
CA HIS A 267 0.04 -7.17 -6.76
C HIS A 267 -1.21 -8.06 -6.83
N SER A 268 -1.40 -8.94 -5.85
CA SER A 268 -2.60 -9.79 -5.78
C SER A 268 -3.87 -8.95 -5.56
N ARG A 269 -3.81 -7.90 -4.74
CA ARG A 269 -4.92 -6.95 -4.54
C ARG A 269 -5.26 -6.21 -5.82
N VAL A 270 -4.26 -5.69 -6.53
CA VAL A 270 -4.42 -5.01 -7.81
C VAL A 270 -5.01 -5.95 -8.86
N ASN A 271 -4.51 -7.19 -8.95
CA ASN A 271 -5.04 -8.20 -9.86
C ASN A 271 -6.50 -8.52 -9.58
N ASN A 272 -6.86 -8.75 -8.30
CA ASN A 272 -8.24 -9.03 -7.89
C ASN A 272 -9.19 -7.88 -8.25
N PHE A 273 -8.76 -6.65 -8.03
CA PHE A 273 -9.52 -5.46 -8.43
C PHE A 273 -9.75 -5.40 -9.94
N LEU A 274 -8.69 -5.55 -10.75
CA LEU A 274 -8.76 -5.47 -12.20
C LEU A 274 -9.64 -6.54 -12.83
N THR A 275 -9.64 -7.74 -12.26
CA THR A 275 -10.32 -8.89 -12.84
C THR A 275 -11.67 -9.15 -12.20
N GLN A 276 -11.72 -9.32 -10.89
CA GLN A 276 -12.94 -9.74 -10.20
C GLN A 276 -13.85 -8.57 -9.82
N GLN A 277 -13.29 -7.55 -9.16
CA GLN A 277 -14.11 -6.43 -8.65
C GLN A 277 -14.67 -5.57 -9.78
N THR A 278 -13.85 -5.24 -10.79
CA THR A 278 -14.28 -4.42 -11.94
C THR A 278 -15.37 -5.13 -12.76
N LEU A 279 -15.28 -6.46 -12.94
CA LEU A 279 -16.31 -7.21 -13.65
C LEU A 279 -17.58 -7.41 -12.83
N ASN A 280 -17.45 -7.64 -11.52
CA ASN A 280 -18.60 -7.75 -10.63
C ASN A 280 -19.39 -6.44 -10.58
N ILE A 281 -18.72 -5.29 -10.47
CA ILE A 281 -19.42 -4.00 -10.48
C ILE A 281 -20.06 -3.70 -11.84
N THR A 282 -19.42 -4.08 -12.95
CA THR A 282 -20.00 -3.91 -14.29
C THR A 282 -21.30 -4.70 -14.43
N PHE A 283 -21.32 -5.97 -13.95
CA PHE A 283 -22.53 -6.79 -13.91
C PHE A 283 -23.59 -6.22 -12.99
N ALA A 284 -23.18 -5.80 -11.78
CA ALA A 284 -24.08 -5.20 -10.80
C ALA A 284 -24.76 -3.94 -11.37
N MET A 285 -23.99 -3.07 -12.03
CA MET A 285 -24.53 -1.85 -12.66
C MET A 285 -25.51 -2.17 -13.79
N LEU A 286 -25.15 -3.14 -14.65
CA LEU A 286 -26.06 -3.59 -15.71
C LEU A 286 -27.39 -4.11 -15.12
N THR A 287 -27.29 -5.00 -14.13
CA THR A 287 -28.44 -5.57 -13.44
C THR A 287 -29.26 -4.48 -12.74
N PHE A 288 -28.60 -3.56 -12.05
CA PHE A 288 -29.24 -2.42 -11.40
C PHE A 288 -30.05 -1.58 -12.37
N VAL A 289 -29.46 -1.18 -13.51
CA VAL A 289 -30.16 -0.39 -14.52
C VAL A 289 -31.37 -1.12 -15.10
N VAL A 290 -31.17 -2.38 -15.48
CA VAL A 290 -32.25 -3.21 -16.08
C VAL A 290 -33.43 -3.37 -15.11
N PHE A 291 -33.17 -3.81 -13.88
CA PHE A 291 -34.24 -4.02 -12.91
C PHE A 291 -34.83 -2.71 -12.38
N SER A 292 -34.08 -1.62 -12.31
CA SER A 292 -34.61 -0.30 -11.96
C SER A 292 -35.61 0.20 -12.99
N VAL A 293 -35.31 0.01 -14.29
CA VAL A 293 -36.24 0.36 -15.38
C VAL A 293 -37.52 -0.48 -15.26
N VAL A 294 -37.40 -1.78 -15.05
CA VAL A 294 -38.57 -2.66 -14.89
C VAL A 294 -39.41 -2.25 -13.67
N LEU A 295 -38.76 -1.99 -12.51
CA LEU A 295 -39.46 -1.57 -11.31
C LEU A 295 -40.20 -0.25 -11.48
N PHE A 296 -39.60 0.70 -12.22
CA PHE A 296 -40.22 1.97 -12.57
C PHE A 296 -41.54 1.80 -13.36
N PHE A 297 -41.56 0.86 -14.33
CA PHE A 297 -42.77 0.54 -15.10
C PHE A 297 -43.83 -0.21 -14.29
N TYR A 298 -43.39 -1.05 -13.33
CA TYR A 298 -44.32 -1.77 -12.47
C TYR A 298 -45.05 -0.83 -11.50
N ASN A 299 -44.30 -0.01 -10.76
CA ASN A 299 -44.87 0.94 -9.81
C ASN A 299 -43.90 2.07 -9.49
N LYS A 300 -44.26 3.30 -9.89
CA LYS A 300 -43.42 4.50 -9.70
C LYS A 300 -43.17 4.82 -8.22
N LEU A 301 -44.16 4.58 -7.35
CA LEU A 301 -44.04 4.85 -5.91
C LEU A 301 -43.06 3.86 -5.25
N VAL A 302 -43.15 2.58 -5.58
CA VAL A 302 -42.21 1.56 -5.10
C VAL A 302 -40.80 1.86 -5.56
N PHE A 303 -40.62 2.26 -6.81
CA PHE A 303 -39.31 2.69 -7.33
C PHE A 303 -38.76 3.89 -6.56
N ALA A 304 -39.57 4.92 -6.28
CA ALA A 304 -39.14 6.09 -5.51
C ALA A 304 -38.70 5.72 -4.08
N ILE A 305 -39.42 4.85 -3.40
CA ILE A 305 -39.07 4.35 -2.06
C ILE A 305 -37.76 3.56 -2.11
N PHE A 306 -37.60 2.69 -3.12
CA PHE A 306 -36.38 1.91 -3.31
C PHE A 306 -35.16 2.84 -3.54
N LEU A 307 -35.31 3.85 -4.39
CA LEU A 307 -34.23 4.82 -4.70
C LEU A 307 -33.84 5.61 -3.44
N LEU A 308 -34.83 6.12 -2.69
CA LEU A 308 -34.60 6.88 -1.47
C LEU A 308 -33.91 6.04 -0.40
N GLY A 309 -34.37 4.81 -0.19
CA GLY A 309 -33.74 3.86 0.73
C GLY A 309 -32.31 3.49 0.31
N SER A 310 -32.04 3.36 -0.99
CA SER A 310 -30.68 3.09 -1.50
C SER A 310 -29.75 4.29 -1.32
N ILE A 311 -30.23 5.53 -1.44
CA ILE A 311 -29.49 6.74 -1.12
C ILE A 311 -29.16 6.81 0.37
N LEU A 312 -30.14 6.52 1.25
CA LEU A 312 -29.91 6.47 2.70
C LEU A 312 -28.86 5.40 3.07
N TYR A 313 -28.95 4.22 2.46
CA TYR A 313 -27.96 3.15 2.63
C TYR A 313 -26.55 3.63 2.21
N GLY A 314 -26.41 4.23 1.03
CA GLY A 314 -25.15 4.78 0.56
C GLY A 314 -24.60 5.89 1.47
N GLY A 315 -25.47 6.79 1.93
CA GLY A 315 -25.14 7.82 2.92
C GLY A 315 -24.60 7.24 4.23
N TRP A 316 -25.29 6.22 4.77
CA TRP A 316 -24.82 5.51 5.97
C TRP A 316 -23.44 4.92 5.77
N MET A 317 -23.19 4.23 4.66
CA MET A 317 -21.90 3.60 4.37
C MET A 317 -20.76 4.62 4.26
N THR A 318 -21.02 5.79 3.64
CA THR A 318 -19.98 6.83 3.44
C THR A 318 -19.53 7.48 4.75
N LEU A 319 -20.35 7.50 5.80
CA LEU A 319 -19.99 8.04 7.13
C LEU A 319 -18.77 7.32 7.74
N PHE A 320 -18.62 6.03 7.44
CA PHE A 320 -17.58 5.19 8.02
C PHE A 320 -16.26 5.22 7.24
N LEU A 321 -16.25 5.70 5.98
CA LEU A 321 -15.07 5.67 5.09
C LEU A 321 -13.82 6.31 5.72
N LYS A 322 -13.97 7.46 6.38
CA LYS A 322 -12.82 8.14 7.00
C LYS A 322 -12.21 7.34 8.15
N ARG A 323 -13.04 6.77 9.03
CA ARG A 323 -12.59 5.96 10.17
C ARG A 323 -11.96 4.66 9.70
N ARG A 324 -12.57 4.01 8.69
CA ARG A 324 -12.04 2.80 8.09
C ARG A 324 -10.64 3.03 7.51
N LYS A 325 -10.44 4.13 6.77
CA LYS A 325 -9.13 4.49 6.21
C LYS A 325 -8.02 4.53 7.27
N VAL A 326 -8.29 5.13 8.43
CA VAL A 326 -7.31 5.21 9.53
C VAL A 326 -7.00 3.82 10.08
N LEU A 327 -8.03 2.99 10.33
CA LEU A 327 -7.84 1.63 10.83
C LEU A 327 -7.14 0.71 9.82
N ASP A 328 -7.36 0.90 8.53
CA ASP A 328 -6.67 0.15 7.47
C ASP A 328 -5.16 0.47 7.46
N TYR A 329 -4.78 1.73 7.71
CA TYR A 329 -3.36 2.09 7.87
C TYR A 329 -2.75 1.48 9.13
N GLU A 330 -3.44 1.56 10.29
CA GLU A 330 -2.97 0.91 11.53
C GLU A 330 -2.81 -0.60 11.35
N LEU A 331 -3.80 -1.25 10.72
CA LEU A 331 -3.78 -2.68 10.45
C LEU A 331 -2.61 -3.06 9.53
N PHE A 332 -2.38 -2.27 8.50
CA PHE A 332 -1.27 -2.48 7.59
C PHE A 332 0.09 -2.38 8.29
N GLU A 333 0.28 -1.36 9.13
CA GLU A 333 1.52 -1.16 9.89
C GLU A 333 1.77 -2.34 10.85
N GLN A 334 0.76 -2.75 11.62
CA GLN A 334 0.89 -3.89 12.53
C GLN A 334 1.14 -5.21 11.77
N GLN A 335 0.56 -5.38 10.60
CA GLN A 335 0.79 -6.55 9.78
C GLN A 335 2.22 -6.58 9.19
N ALA A 336 2.77 -5.42 8.82
CA ALA A 336 4.15 -5.31 8.38
C ALA A 336 5.14 -5.63 9.53
N ILE A 337 4.89 -5.12 10.73
CA ILE A 337 5.69 -5.43 11.93
C ILE A 337 5.65 -6.93 12.23
N ASN A 338 4.47 -7.54 12.20
CA ASN A 338 4.31 -8.98 12.41
C ASN A 338 5.06 -9.80 11.36
N ASN A 339 4.95 -9.44 10.08
CA ASN A 339 5.66 -10.14 9.01
C ASN A 339 7.18 -10.03 9.18
N ASN A 340 7.69 -8.86 9.55
CA ASN A 340 9.12 -8.66 9.81
C ASN A 340 9.61 -9.50 10.99
N LYS A 341 8.88 -9.49 12.12
CA LYS A 341 9.24 -10.30 13.30
C LYS A 341 9.15 -11.80 13.01
N THR A 342 8.16 -12.22 12.24
CA THR A 342 8.04 -13.63 11.83
C THR A 342 9.22 -14.05 10.95
N TYR A 343 9.61 -13.20 10.01
CA TYR A 343 10.78 -13.44 9.16
C TYR A 343 12.07 -13.50 9.99
N GLU A 344 12.29 -12.52 10.88
CA GLU A 344 13.44 -12.50 11.81
C GLU A 344 13.49 -13.76 12.66
N PHE A 345 12.36 -14.17 13.26
CA PHE A 345 12.25 -15.36 14.08
C PHE A 345 12.67 -16.62 13.33
N ILE A 346 12.27 -16.77 12.07
CA ILE A 346 12.61 -17.95 11.25
C ILE A 346 14.07 -17.90 10.80
N THR A 347 14.56 -16.76 10.34
CA THR A 347 15.92 -16.64 9.80
C THR A 347 17.00 -16.65 10.87
N SER A 348 16.68 -16.18 12.08
CA SER A 348 17.62 -16.17 13.22
C SER A 348 17.50 -17.40 14.11
N MET A 349 16.90 -18.49 13.64
CA MET A 349 16.66 -19.70 14.46
C MET A 349 17.94 -20.28 15.05
N GLN A 350 19.04 -20.22 14.32
CA GLN A 350 20.35 -20.70 14.81
C GLN A 350 20.81 -19.87 16.00
N GLU A 351 20.73 -18.55 15.94
CA GLU A 351 21.12 -17.64 17.01
C GLU A 351 20.20 -17.77 18.23
N ILE A 352 18.89 -17.93 17.99
CA ILE A 352 17.90 -18.16 19.05
C ILE A 352 18.25 -19.42 19.84
N LYS A 353 18.59 -20.51 19.15
CA LYS A 353 18.99 -21.77 19.77
C LYS A 353 20.33 -21.69 20.50
N LEU A 354 21.30 -20.97 19.93
CA LEU A 354 22.62 -20.80 20.57
C LEU A 354 22.53 -19.98 21.86
N GLN A 355 21.60 -19.03 21.95
CA GLN A 355 21.45 -18.16 23.12
C GLN A 355 20.38 -18.63 24.12
N ASP A 356 19.73 -19.78 23.88
CA ASP A 356 18.66 -20.33 24.73
C ASP A 356 17.55 -19.29 25.02
N CYS A 357 17.15 -18.52 23.98
CA CYS A 357 16.22 -17.42 24.13
C CYS A 357 14.86 -17.63 23.42
N GLU A 358 14.51 -18.91 23.12
CA GLU A 358 13.29 -19.27 22.38
C GLU A 358 12.03 -18.72 23.05
N GLN A 359 11.94 -18.86 24.38
CA GLN A 359 10.76 -18.42 25.11
C GLN A 359 10.58 -16.91 25.09
N ARG A 360 11.68 -16.17 25.25
CA ARG A 360 11.65 -14.70 25.18
C ARG A 360 11.25 -14.21 23.78
N ARG A 361 11.83 -14.79 22.72
CA ARG A 361 11.52 -14.41 21.34
C ARG A 361 10.09 -14.76 20.95
N ARG A 362 9.57 -15.89 21.45
CA ARG A 362 8.16 -16.26 21.28
C ARG A 362 7.24 -15.22 21.94
N TRP A 363 7.52 -14.79 23.15
CA TRP A 363 6.73 -13.76 23.83
C TRP A 363 6.76 -12.42 23.11
N GLU A 364 7.92 -11.99 22.62
CA GLU A 364 8.05 -10.76 21.83
C GLU A 364 7.19 -10.83 20.54
N TRP A 365 7.05 -12.00 19.94
CA TRP A 365 6.15 -12.21 18.82
C TRP A 365 4.68 -12.26 19.26
N GLU A 366 4.36 -12.92 20.37
CA GLU A 366 3.00 -12.97 20.95
C GLU A 366 2.50 -11.57 21.31
N ASP A 367 3.34 -10.68 21.86
CA ASP A 367 2.99 -9.27 22.11
C ASP A 367 2.61 -8.56 20.82
N THR A 368 3.35 -8.80 19.74
CA THR A 368 3.00 -8.23 18.42
C THR A 368 1.68 -8.77 17.89
N GLN A 369 1.38 -10.05 18.12
CA GLN A 369 0.08 -10.64 17.79
C GLN A 369 -1.05 -10.03 18.62
N ALA A 370 -0.81 -9.73 19.89
CA ALA A 370 -1.79 -9.05 20.75
C ALA A 370 -2.12 -7.63 20.24
N ASP A 371 -1.11 -6.87 19.80
CA ASP A 371 -1.31 -5.55 19.21
C ASP A 371 -2.09 -5.63 17.89
N LEU A 372 -1.71 -6.58 17.01
CA LEU A 372 -2.41 -6.83 15.76
C LEU A 372 -3.88 -7.22 16.01
N PHE A 373 -4.12 -8.11 16.97
CA PHE A 373 -5.46 -8.51 17.39
C PHE A 373 -6.27 -7.31 17.90
N GLY A 374 -5.65 -6.42 18.69
CA GLY A 374 -6.29 -5.19 19.16
C GLY A 374 -6.79 -4.31 18.01
N VAL A 375 -5.99 -4.13 16.96
CA VAL A 375 -6.38 -3.36 15.77
C VAL A 375 -7.45 -4.11 14.95
N GLN A 376 -7.33 -5.42 14.78
CA GLN A 376 -8.34 -6.24 14.11
C GLN A 376 -9.69 -6.18 14.80
N MET A 377 -9.72 -6.19 16.15
CA MET A 377 -10.96 -6.05 16.92
C MET A 377 -11.61 -4.67 16.76
N LYS A 378 -10.80 -3.59 16.68
CA LYS A 378 -11.33 -2.25 16.37
C LYS A 378 -11.94 -2.21 14.96
N SER A 379 -11.27 -2.82 13.99
CA SER A 379 -11.74 -2.92 12.60
C SER A 379 -13.03 -3.73 12.50
N LEU A 380 -13.08 -4.90 13.17
CA LEU A 380 -14.27 -5.74 13.23
C LEU A 380 -15.46 -5.02 13.87
N LYS A 381 -15.25 -4.32 14.99
CA LYS A 381 -16.30 -3.53 15.65
C LYS A 381 -16.87 -2.45 14.72
N LEU A 382 -16.00 -1.76 13.99
CA LEU A 382 -16.42 -0.77 13.01
C LEU A 382 -17.23 -1.40 11.89
N GLN A 383 -16.77 -2.53 11.33
CA GLN A 383 -17.45 -3.28 10.28
C GLN A 383 -18.81 -3.77 10.75
N GLN A 384 -18.91 -4.40 11.93
CA GLN A 384 -20.18 -4.87 12.48
C GLN A 384 -21.18 -3.75 12.72
N THR A 385 -20.73 -2.59 13.22
CA THR A 385 -21.61 -1.43 13.41
C THR A 385 -22.13 -0.92 12.06
N GLN A 386 -21.29 -0.89 11.05
CA GLN A 386 -21.63 -0.50 9.69
C GLN A 386 -22.62 -1.49 9.06
N GLU A 387 -22.37 -2.80 9.18
CA GLU A 387 -23.24 -3.87 8.66
C GLU A 387 -24.60 -3.88 9.34
N ALA A 388 -24.65 -3.76 10.67
CA ALA A 388 -25.91 -3.74 11.41
C ALA A 388 -26.82 -2.59 10.97
N GLY A 389 -26.27 -1.39 10.82
CA GLY A 389 -27.04 -0.24 10.32
C GLY A 389 -27.47 -0.40 8.86
N SER A 390 -26.61 -0.99 8.01
CA SER A 390 -26.94 -1.22 6.59
C SER A 390 -28.05 -2.27 6.43
N ILE A 391 -27.99 -3.37 7.20
CA ILE A 391 -29.04 -4.39 7.24
C ILE A 391 -30.35 -3.76 7.72
N PHE A 392 -30.31 -2.98 8.80
CA PHE A 392 -31.52 -2.33 9.33
C PHE A 392 -32.16 -1.40 8.29
N ILE A 393 -31.39 -0.55 7.60
CA ILE A 393 -31.93 0.33 6.55
C ILE A 393 -32.51 -0.47 5.39
N ASN A 394 -31.85 -1.55 4.95
CA ASN A 394 -32.35 -2.42 3.89
C ASN A 394 -33.67 -3.13 4.30
N GLU A 395 -33.73 -3.70 5.49
CA GLU A 395 -34.93 -4.40 5.95
C GLU A 395 -36.11 -3.45 6.14
N VAL A 396 -35.90 -2.27 6.73
CA VAL A 396 -36.97 -1.25 6.85
C VAL A 396 -37.46 -0.83 5.46
N LYS A 397 -36.58 -0.59 4.51
CA LYS A 397 -36.93 -0.30 3.11
C LYS A 397 -37.79 -1.43 2.51
N ASN A 398 -37.35 -2.69 2.65
CA ASN A 398 -38.06 -3.86 2.11
C ASN A 398 -39.46 -4.03 2.74
N ILE A 399 -39.59 -3.82 4.07
CA ILE A 399 -40.85 -3.84 4.76
C ILE A 399 -41.80 -2.76 4.24
N ILE A 400 -41.34 -1.51 4.12
CA ILE A 400 -42.15 -0.41 3.60
C ILE A 400 -42.63 -0.72 2.19
N ILE A 401 -41.77 -1.21 1.31
CA ILE A 401 -42.14 -1.58 -0.05
C ILE A 401 -43.15 -2.72 -0.06
N THR A 402 -42.99 -3.71 0.79
CA THR A 402 -43.95 -4.83 0.91
C THR A 402 -45.33 -4.34 1.35
N VAL A 403 -45.40 -3.43 2.34
CA VAL A 403 -46.66 -2.84 2.81
C VAL A 403 -47.34 -2.03 1.70
N VAL A 404 -46.57 -1.21 0.98
CA VAL A 404 -47.07 -0.41 -0.15
C VAL A 404 -47.59 -1.31 -1.27
N ALA A 405 -46.85 -2.35 -1.64
CA ALA A 405 -47.23 -3.30 -2.68
C ALA A 405 -48.49 -4.10 -2.26
N ALA A 406 -48.58 -4.56 -1.00
CA ALA A 406 -49.75 -5.25 -0.48
C ALA A 406 -51.00 -4.35 -0.47
N THR A 407 -50.83 -3.08 -0.05
CA THR A 407 -51.92 -2.09 -0.09
C THR A 407 -52.42 -1.83 -1.52
N ALA A 408 -51.48 -1.74 -2.51
CA ALA A 408 -51.83 -1.61 -3.92
C ALA A 408 -52.60 -2.83 -4.46
N VAL A 409 -52.28 -4.04 -3.97
CA VAL A 409 -53.02 -5.27 -4.31
C VAL A 409 -54.46 -5.22 -3.72
N ILE A 410 -54.59 -4.82 -2.46
CA ILE A 410 -55.92 -4.71 -1.80
C ILE A 410 -56.80 -3.68 -2.54
N HIS A 411 -56.24 -2.59 -3.01
CA HIS A 411 -56.97 -1.58 -3.79
C HIS A 411 -57.18 -1.95 -5.27
N GLY A 412 -56.74 -3.14 -5.70
CA GLY A 412 -56.92 -3.62 -7.08
C GLY A 412 -56.03 -2.92 -8.12
N GLN A 413 -55.04 -2.14 -7.68
CA GLN A 413 -54.08 -1.45 -8.57
C GLN A 413 -52.96 -2.38 -9.06
N MET A 414 -52.71 -3.48 -8.38
CA MET A 414 -51.73 -4.49 -8.73
C MET A 414 -52.32 -5.90 -8.53
N THR A 415 -51.81 -6.88 -9.29
CA THR A 415 -52.12 -8.30 -9.04
C THR A 415 -51.20 -8.88 -7.95
N LEU A 416 -51.60 -9.99 -7.36
CA LEU A 416 -50.75 -10.72 -6.39
C LEU A 416 -49.45 -11.18 -7.05
N GLY A 417 -49.51 -11.63 -8.31
CA GLY A 417 -48.31 -12.01 -9.08
C GLY A 417 -47.39 -10.85 -9.32
N MET A 418 -47.90 -9.63 -9.58
CA MET A 418 -47.07 -8.43 -9.70
C MET A 418 -46.37 -8.08 -8.39
N MET A 419 -47.04 -8.22 -7.24
CA MET A 419 -46.40 -8.01 -5.92
C MET A 419 -45.23 -8.97 -5.70
N LEU A 420 -45.36 -10.25 -6.03
CA LEU A 420 -44.27 -11.23 -5.92
C LEU A 420 -43.13 -10.93 -6.89
N ALA A 421 -43.45 -10.50 -8.12
CA ALA A 421 -42.44 -10.07 -9.07
C ALA A 421 -41.65 -8.84 -8.56
N VAL A 422 -42.30 -7.86 -7.94
CA VAL A 422 -41.69 -6.71 -7.31
C VAL A 422 -40.76 -7.14 -6.18
N GLN A 423 -41.17 -8.05 -5.30
CA GLN A 423 -40.30 -8.57 -4.24
C GLN A 423 -39.07 -9.28 -4.78
N TYR A 424 -39.23 -10.07 -5.86
CA TYR A 424 -38.13 -10.71 -6.53
C TYR A 424 -37.15 -9.67 -7.09
N ILE A 425 -37.65 -8.63 -7.76
CA ILE A 425 -36.83 -7.55 -8.37
C ILE A 425 -36.05 -6.81 -7.28
N ILE A 426 -36.67 -6.50 -6.14
CA ILE A 426 -35.99 -5.81 -5.02
C ILE A 426 -34.88 -6.67 -4.45
N GLY A 427 -35.12 -7.99 -4.29
CA GLY A 427 -34.09 -8.93 -3.87
C GLY A 427 -32.86 -8.92 -4.83
N GLN A 428 -33.10 -8.80 -6.14
CA GLN A 428 -32.03 -8.69 -7.14
C GLN A 428 -31.34 -7.31 -7.14
N LEU A 429 -32.01 -6.24 -6.73
CA LEU A 429 -31.47 -4.88 -6.69
C LEU A 429 -30.64 -4.58 -5.43
N ASN A 430 -30.82 -5.32 -4.34
CA ASN A 430 -30.03 -5.11 -3.11
C ASN A 430 -28.55 -5.45 -3.32
N SER A 431 -28.24 -6.56 -3.98
CA SER A 431 -26.86 -7.00 -4.25
C SER A 431 -26.02 -6.01 -5.06
N PRO A 432 -26.50 -5.37 -6.15
CA PRO A 432 -25.80 -4.31 -6.85
C PRO A 432 -25.40 -3.12 -5.97
N VAL A 433 -26.27 -2.72 -5.05
CA VAL A 433 -25.98 -1.60 -4.14
C VAL A 433 -24.84 -1.94 -3.18
N GLU A 434 -24.84 -3.16 -2.63
CA GLU A 434 -23.74 -3.66 -1.79
C GLU A 434 -22.43 -3.78 -2.58
N GLN A 435 -22.50 -4.31 -3.81
CA GLN A 435 -21.31 -4.44 -4.68
C GLN A 435 -20.72 -3.08 -5.06
N LEU A 436 -21.53 -2.05 -5.23
CA LEU A 436 -21.04 -0.69 -5.47
C LEU A 436 -20.20 -0.18 -4.30
N MET A 437 -20.65 -0.42 -3.08
CA MET A 437 -19.91 0.00 -1.88
C MET A 437 -18.60 -0.79 -1.72
N ASN A 438 -18.63 -2.10 -1.93
CA ASN A 438 -17.43 -2.94 -1.91
C ASN A 438 -16.43 -2.53 -2.98
N PHE A 439 -16.91 -2.07 -4.14
CA PHE A 439 -16.04 -1.52 -5.18
C PHE A 439 -15.34 -0.24 -4.74
N PHE A 440 -16.05 0.69 -4.07
CA PHE A 440 -15.41 1.90 -3.55
C PHE A 440 -14.34 1.59 -2.51
N TYR A 441 -14.55 0.59 -1.63
CA TYR A 441 -13.53 0.14 -0.69
C TYR A 441 -12.32 -0.46 -1.40
N SER A 442 -12.57 -1.36 -2.34
CA SER A 442 -11.50 -1.98 -3.13
C SER A 442 -10.72 -0.96 -3.96
N LEU A 443 -11.38 0.08 -4.47
CA LEU A 443 -10.72 1.18 -5.19
C LEU A 443 -9.75 1.95 -4.29
N GLN A 444 -10.14 2.22 -3.04
CA GLN A 444 -9.28 2.87 -2.06
C GLN A 444 -8.06 2.01 -1.73
N ASP A 445 -8.25 0.71 -1.45
CA ASP A 445 -7.18 -0.23 -1.15
C ASP A 445 -6.19 -0.36 -2.31
N VAL A 446 -6.72 -0.45 -3.54
CA VAL A 446 -5.90 -0.55 -4.75
C VAL A 446 -5.13 0.73 -5.03
N LYS A 447 -5.71 1.91 -4.76
CA LYS A 447 -4.98 3.17 -4.90
C LYS A 447 -3.72 3.16 -4.04
N ILE A 448 -3.83 2.74 -2.78
CA ILE A 448 -2.69 2.63 -1.85
C ILE A 448 -1.68 1.59 -2.34
N SER A 449 -2.15 0.42 -2.77
CA SER A 449 -1.27 -0.64 -3.30
C SER A 449 -0.52 -0.20 -4.57
N LEU A 450 -1.19 0.53 -5.46
CA LEU A 450 -0.58 1.07 -6.68
C LEU A 450 0.47 2.14 -6.40
N GLU A 451 0.23 3.03 -5.44
CA GLU A 451 1.20 4.03 -5.02
C GLU A 451 2.51 3.35 -4.58
N ARG A 452 2.43 2.28 -3.78
CA ARG A 452 3.60 1.51 -3.31
C ARG A 452 4.32 0.72 -4.42
N ILE A 453 3.56 0.08 -5.30
CA ILE A 453 4.12 -0.62 -6.45
C ILE A 453 4.82 0.37 -7.39
N ASN A 454 4.19 1.52 -7.61
CA ASN A 454 4.71 2.55 -8.50
C ASN A 454 5.99 3.20 -7.96
N GLU A 455 6.14 3.32 -6.65
CA GLU A 455 7.35 3.77 -5.98
C GLU A 455 8.59 2.97 -6.46
N ILE A 456 8.48 1.64 -6.54
CA ILE A 456 9.56 0.78 -7.04
C ILE A 456 9.75 0.94 -8.55
N HIS A 457 8.68 1.04 -9.32
CA HIS A 457 8.77 1.18 -10.76
C HIS A 457 9.38 2.52 -11.21
N GLN A 458 9.29 3.57 -10.39
CA GLN A 458 9.84 4.90 -10.68
C GLN A 458 11.30 5.07 -10.28
N MET A 459 11.86 4.14 -9.49
CA MET A 459 13.28 4.20 -9.14
C MET A 459 14.16 4.03 -10.36
N ASP A 460 15.29 4.70 -10.36
CA ASP A 460 16.26 4.63 -11.45
C ASP A 460 16.86 3.22 -11.55
N ASP A 461 17.00 2.74 -12.77
CA ASP A 461 17.69 1.48 -13.04
C ASP A 461 19.19 1.66 -12.83
N GLU A 462 19.87 0.64 -12.31
CA GLU A 462 21.32 0.66 -12.08
C GLU A 462 22.12 1.01 -13.35
N ASN A 463 21.65 0.55 -14.52
CA ASN A 463 22.22 0.82 -15.84
C ASN A 463 21.35 1.77 -16.67
N GLY A 464 20.58 2.66 -16.03
CA GLY A 464 19.61 3.52 -16.70
C GLY A 464 20.20 4.68 -17.51
N LYS A 465 21.52 4.96 -17.40
CA LYS A 465 22.20 5.98 -18.20
C LYS A 465 22.45 5.46 -19.62
N GLU A 466 22.11 6.27 -20.61
CA GLU A 466 22.44 5.98 -22.00
C GLU A 466 23.96 6.13 -22.22
N GLY A 467 24.52 5.32 -23.13
CA GLY A 467 25.92 5.43 -23.51
C GLY A 467 26.94 4.70 -22.62
N LEU A 468 26.46 3.78 -21.74
CA LEU A 468 27.39 2.96 -20.96
C LEU A 468 28.17 1.99 -21.84
N GLN A 469 29.50 1.98 -21.65
CA GLN A 469 30.43 1.15 -22.43
C GLN A 469 30.33 -0.33 -22.03
N THR A 470 30.42 -1.20 -23.02
CA THR A 470 30.50 -2.67 -22.87
C THR A 470 31.85 -3.22 -23.33
N SER A 471 32.88 -2.38 -23.37
CA SER A 471 34.24 -2.74 -23.68
C SER A 471 35.19 -1.93 -22.81
N ILE A 472 36.36 -2.45 -22.55
CA ILE A 472 37.44 -1.79 -21.82
C ILE A 472 38.51 -1.45 -22.85
N GLU A 473 38.90 -0.18 -22.86
CA GLU A 473 40.06 0.29 -23.61
C GLU A 473 41.32 -0.04 -22.81
N ASP A 474 42.32 -0.63 -23.45
CA ASP A 474 43.60 -1.00 -22.85
C ASP A 474 43.51 -1.96 -21.67
N LYS A 475 43.30 -3.26 -21.95
CA LYS A 475 43.15 -4.29 -20.92
C LYS A 475 44.43 -4.53 -20.09
N ASN A 476 45.58 -4.02 -20.53
CA ASN A 476 46.89 -4.37 -19.96
C ASN A 476 47.26 -3.59 -18.68
N ASP A 477 46.44 -2.62 -18.26
CA ASP A 477 46.81 -1.66 -17.20
C ASP A 477 46.28 -2.06 -15.80
N GLY A 478 45.52 -3.15 -15.69
CA GLY A 478 44.99 -3.61 -14.40
C GLY A 478 43.84 -2.74 -13.87
N ILE A 479 43.76 -2.60 -12.54
CA ILE A 479 42.72 -1.77 -11.87
C ILE A 479 43.41 -0.70 -11.04
N ASP A 480 43.14 0.56 -11.38
CA ASP A 480 43.63 1.73 -10.68
C ASP A 480 42.57 2.36 -9.80
N ILE A 481 42.84 2.44 -8.52
CA ILE A 481 42.02 3.09 -7.51
C ILE A 481 42.74 4.35 -7.07
N LYS A 482 42.11 5.52 -7.29
CA LYS A 482 42.74 6.82 -7.01
C LYS A 482 41.89 7.64 -6.07
N THR A 483 42.42 7.93 -4.89
CA THR A 483 41.88 8.86 -3.90
C THR A 483 40.40 8.57 -3.58
N ILE A 484 40.04 7.28 -3.43
CA ILE A 484 38.65 6.94 -3.18
C ILE A 484 38.24 7.22 -1.74
N MET A 485 37.07 7.84 -1.61
CA MET A 485 36.36 8.02 -0.36
C MET A 485 34.97 7.43 -0.45
N PHE A 486 34.58 6.70 0.60
CA PHE A 486 33.27 6.06 0.64
C PHE A 486 32.68 6.00 2.03
N LYS A 487 31.36 6.22 2.10
CA LYS A 487 30.50 6.01 3.26
C LYS A 487 29.23 5.29 2.79
N TYR A 488 28.73 4.33 3.57
CA TYR A 488 27.41 3.72 3.32
C TYR A 488 26.27 4.72 3.61
N ASP A 489 26.42 5.49 4.69
CA ASP A 489 25.55 6.62 5.02
C ASP A 489 26.35 7.91 4.76
N PRO A 490 25.93 8.75 3.81
CA PRO A 490 26.61 10.02 3.52
C PRO A 490 26.76 10.94 4.74
N HIS A 491 25.85 10.84 5.70
CA HIS A 491 25.88 11.64 6.94
C HIS A 491 26.71 11.00 8.06
N ALA A 492 27.22 9.77 7.89
CA ALA A 492 28.09 9.15 8.88
C ALA A 492 29.32 10.02 9.13
N LEU A 493 29.67 10.22 10.43
CA LEU A 493 30.86 11.00 10.83
C LEU A 493 32.16 10.32 10.39
N ARG A 494 32.17 8.98 10.31
CA ARG A 494 33.34 8.21 9.93
C ARG A 494 33.19 7.69 8.50
N LYS A 495 34.23 7.88 7.70
CA LYS A 495 34.34 7.26 6.38
C LYS A 495 34.66 5.77 6.53
N THR A 496 34.05 4.94 5.73
CA THR A 496 34.36 3.49 5.68
C THR A 496 35.66 3.28 4.89
N ILE A 497 35.88 4.07 3.84
CA ILE A 497 37.11 4.14 3.07
C ILE A 497 37.48 5.63 3.00
N ASP A 498 38.74 5.95 3.32
CA ASP A 498 39.27 7.32 3.34
C ASP A 498 40.63 7.37 2.64
N ASP A 499 40.68 8.11 1.54
CA ASP A 499 41.86 8.38 0.72
C ASP A 499 42.69 7.14 0.35
N VAL A 500 42.05 6.13 -0.19
CA VAL A 500 42.72 4.88 -0.59
C VAL A 500 43.22 4.98 -2.02
N ASN A 501 44.52 4.70 -2.20
CA ASN A 501 45.21 4.66 -3.48
C ASN A 501 45.85 3.27 -3.66
N ILE A 502 45.40 2.49 -4.66
CA ILE A 502 45.90 1.13 -4.92
C ILE A 502 45.95 0.88 -6.42
N HIS A 503 47.04 0.26 -6.87
CA HIS A 503 47.16 -0.32 -8.19
C HIS A 503 47.14 -1.85 -8.10
N ILE A 504 46.23 -2.49 -8.81
CA ILE A 504 46.10 -3.95 -8.92
C ILE A 504 46.57 -4.37 -10.30
N PRO A 505 47.82 -4.91 -10.45
CA PRO A 505 48.38 -5.24 -11.74
C PRO A 505 47.67 -6.44 -12.37
N GLN A 506 47.52 -6.38 -13.69
CA GLN A 506 46.94 -7.48 -14.45
C GLN A 506 47.80 -8.74 -14.38
N GLY A 507 47.17 -9.91 -14.34
CA GLY A 507 47.81 -11.22 -14.39
C GLY A 507 48.61 -11.59 -13.14
N LYS A 508 48.48 -10.82 -12.05
CA LYS A 508 49.13 -11.09 -10.76
C LYS A 508 48.10 -11.32 -9.65
N VAL A 509 48.50 -11.97 -8.58
CA VAL A 509 47.69 -12.13 -7.37
C VAL A 509 47.98 -10.96 -6.43
N THR A 510 46.93 -10.22 -6.04
CA THR A 510 47.02 -9.13 -5.06
C THR A 510 46.28 -9.53 -3.80
N ALA A 511 46.94 -9.51 -2.65
CA ALA A 511 46.32 -9.78 -1.36
C ALA A 511 45.98 -8.47 -0.64
N ILE A 512 44.71 -8.31 -0.24
CA ILE A 512 44.25 -7.18 0.59
C ILE A 512 44.15 -7.67 2.03
N VAL A 513 45.05 -7.21 2.89
CA VAL A 513 45.12 -7.62 4.29
C VAL A 513 44.78 -6.47 5.24
N GLY A 514 44.25 -6.77 6.40
CA GLY A 514 43.87 -5.76 7.40
C GLY A 514 42.98 -6.33 8.49
N ALA A 515 42.78 -5.59 9.57
CA ALA A 515 41.91 -5.96 10.68
C ALA A 515 40.44 -6.12 10.23
N SER A 516 39.62 -6.82 11.04
CA SER A 516 38.17 -6.86 10.80
C SER A 516 37.59 -5.44 10.86
N GLY A 517 36.66 -5.10 9.94
CA GLY A 517 36.10 -3.76 9.86
C GLY A 517 36.96 -2.71 9.13
N SER A 518 38.15 -3.06 8.59
CA SER A 518 39.02 -2.11 7.87
C SER A 518 38.54 -1.73 6.45
N GLY A 519 37.37 -2.17 6.01
CA GLY A 519 36.80 -1.80 4.69
C GLY A 519 37.16 -2.73 3.53
N LYS A 520 37.82 -3.88 3.75
CA LYS A 520 38.23 -4.82 2.68
C LYS A 520 37.07 -5.27 1.79
N THR A 521 36.00 -5.75 2.40
CA THR A 521 34.78 -6.17 1.67
C THR A 521 34.10 -4.99 0.98
N THR A 522 34.12 -3.81 1.59
CA THR A 522 33.62 -2.58 0.99
C THR A 522 34.40 -2.22 -0.27
N LEU A 523 35.73 -2.33 -0.24
CA LEU A 523 36.56 -2.07 -1.40
C LEU A 523 36.23 -3.00 -2.57
N ILE A 524 36.03 -4.31 -2.29
CA ILE A 524 35.61 -5.30 -3.30
C ILE A 524 34.23 -4.92 -3.87
N ARG A 525 33.26 -4.54 -3.02
CA ARG A 525 31.93 -4.12 -3.47
C ARG A 525 31.98 -2.87 -4.36
N LEU A 526 32.89 -1.93 -4.08
CA LEU A 526 33.12 -0.76 -4.92
C LEU A 526 33.74 -1.15 -6.28
N MET A 527 34.72 -2.05 -6.30
CA MET A 527 35.30 -2.59 -7.54
C MET A 527 34.31 -3.36 -8.39
N LEU A 528 33.28 -3.98 -7.79
CA LEU A 528 32.16 -4.62 -8.49
C LEU A 528 31.10 -3.60 -8.97
N GLY A 529 31.25 -2.33 -8.62
CA GLY A 529 30.32 -1.28 -8.96
C GLY A 529 28.97 -1.40 -8.28
N TYR A 530 28.88 -1.99 -7.07
CA TYR A 530 27.64 -2.04 -6.30
C TYR A 530 27.22 -0.68 -5.74
N TYR A 531 28.21 0.17 -5.45
CA TYR A 531 28.00 1.52 -4.93
C TYR A 531 28.84 2.53 -5.73
N PRO A 532 28.34 3.75 -5.92
CA PRO A 532 29.14 4.83 -6.44
C PRO A 532 30.14 5.30 -5.36
N VAL A 533 31.34 5.69 -5.76
CA VAL A 533 32.31 6.35 -4.86
C VAL A 533 31.89 7.80 -4.65
N LEU A 534 32.11 8.34 -3.43
CA LEU A 534 31.82 9.75 -3.13
C LEU A 534 32.83 10.67 -3.80
N GLU A 535 34.09 10.34 -3.65
CA GLU A 535 35.22 11.07 -4.25
C GLU A 535 36.21 10.07 -4.80
N GLY A 536 37.04 10.52 -5.76
CA GLY A 536 38.01 9.68 -6.44
C GLY A 536 37.47 8.92 -7.63
N LYS A 537 38.23 7.97 -8.14
CA LYS A 537 37.88 7.15 -9.32
C LYS A 537 38.44 5.74 -9.21
N ILE A 538 37.70 4.80 -9.77
CA ILE A 538 38.14 3.42 -9.98
C ILE A 538 38.19 3.23 -11.50
N ASN A 539 39.39 3.06 -12.05
CA ASN A 539 39.59 2.81 -13.45
C ASN A 539 39.96 1.34 -13.68
N ILE A 540 39.37 0.77 -14.70
CA ILE A 540 39.68 -0.58 -15.19
C ILE A 540 40.33 -0.42 -16.54
N GLY A 541 41.67 -0.62 -16.58
CA GLY A 541 42.49 -0.05 -17.64
C GLY A 541 42.28 1.48 -17.66
N ASN A 542 42.01 2.04 -18.82
CA ASN A 542 41.77 3.49 -18.98
C ASN A 542 40.28 3.89 -18.81
N THR A 543 39.39 2.96 -18.45
CA THR A 543 37.94 3.21 -18.40
C THR A 543 37.46 3.34 -16.97
N ASP A 544 36.77 4.47 -16.64
CA ASP A 544 36.11 4.67 -15.34
C ASP A 544 34.97 3.68 -15.17
N ILE A 545 34.92 2.99 -14.03
CA ILE A 545 33.89 2.02 -13.69
C ILE A 545 32.45 2.63 -13.76
N ASN A 546 32.30 3.93 -13.53
CA ASN A 546 31.01 4.61 -13.63
C ASN A 546 30.49 4.76 -15.07
N LYS A 547 31.38 4.64 -16.07
CA LYS A 547 31.05 4.65 -17.49
C LYS A 547 30.79 3.25 -18.05
N LEU A 548 31.09 2.19 -17.29
CA LEU A 548 30.88 0.82 -17.70
C LEU A 548 29.45 0.36 -17.39
N ASN A 549 28.89 -0.46 -18.26
CA ASN A 549 27.67 -1.20 -17.96
C ASN A 549 27.95 -2.20 -16.83
N LYS A 550 27.34 -2.00 -15.66
CA LYS A 550 27.59 -2.78 -14.44
C LYS A 550 27.33 -4.28 -14.63
N LYS A 551 26.28 -4.64 -15.38
CA LYS A 551 25.94 -6.03 -15.69
C LYS A 551 27.02 -6.67 -16.58
N TRP A 552 27.51 -5.95 -17.57
CA TRP A 552 28.59 -6.43 -18.43
C TRP A 552 29.88 -6.60 -17.63
N TRP A 553 30.25 -5.61 -16.80
CA TRP A 553 31.45 -5.67 -15.95
C TRP A 553 31.43 -6.88 -15.01
N ARG A 554 30.34 -7.09 -14.26
CA ARG A 554 30.24 -8.22 -13.32
C ARG A 554 30.30 -9.59 -14.01
N ARG A 555 29.93 -9.69 -15.29
CA ARG A 555 30.11 -10.92 -16.08
C ARG A 555 31.57 -11.24 -16.38
N GLN A 556 32.45 -10.24 -16.32
CA GLN A 556 33.91 -10.44 -16.49
C GLN A 556 34.57 -10.81 -15.14
N CYS A 557 33.87 -10.72 -14.03
CA CYS A 557 34.39 -10.98 -12.68
C CYS A 557 33.87 -12.33 -12.15
N GLY A 558 34.77 -13.21 -11.75
CA GLY A 558 34.43 -14.34 -10.88
C GLY A 558 34.56 -13.90 -9.42
N VAL A 559 33.50 -14.03 -8.61
CA VAL A 559 33.47 -13.52 -7.23
C VAL A 559 32.96 -14.59 -6.28
N VAL A 560 33.71 -14.81 -5.18
CA VAL A 560 33.27 -15.63 -4.06
C VAL A 560 33.15 -14.71 -2.85
N MET A 561 31.92 -14.52 -2.37
CA MET A 561 31.64 -13.73 -1.17
C MET A 561 31.70 -14.58 0.09
N GLN A 562 31.94 -13.95 1.24
CA GLN A 562 31.98 -14.61 2.54
C GLN A 562 30.61 -15.27 2.85
N ASP A 563 29.50 -14.58 2.55
CA ASP A 563 28.13 -15.06 2.75
C ASP A 563 27.53 -15.53 1.41
N GLY A 564 28.24 -16.41 0.70
CA GLY A 564 27.80 -16.93 -0.59
C GLY A 564 26.54 -17.78 -0.49
N VAL A 565 25.58 -17.58 -1.41
CA VAL A 565 24.38 -18.40 -1.55
C VAL A 565 24.51 -19.30 -2.76
N ILE A 566 24.28 -20.60 -2.57
CA ILE A 566 24.22 -21.58 -3.64
C ILE A 566 22.76 -21.77 -4.04
N PHE A 567 22.45 -21.46 -5.29
CA PHE A 567 21.11 -21.75 -5.84
C PHE A 567 21.04 -23.24 -6.18
N SER A 568 19.97 -23.91 -5.71
CA SER A 568 19.62 -25.25 -6.21
C SER A 568 18.95 -25.09 -7.57
N GLU A 569 19.43 -25.79 -8.59
CA GLU A 569 18.79 -25.91 -9.88
C GLU A 569 17.58 -26.85 -9.87
#